data_fa0da45b034d2fd6bea18ca8dd057af9
#
_entry.id   fa0da45b034d2fd6bea18ca8dd057af9
#
_cell.length_a   1.000
_cell.length_b   1.000
_cell.length_c   1.000
_cell.angle_alpha   90.00
_cell.angle_beta   90.00
_cell.angle_gamma   90.00
#
_symmetry.space_group_name_H-M   'P 1'
#
loop_
_entity.id
_entity.type
_entity.pdbx_description
1 polymer ?
#
loop_
_entity_poly.entity_id
_entity_poly.type
_entity_poly.pdbx_seq_one_letter_code
_entity_poly.pdbx_strand_id
1 'polypeptide(L)'
;MIYLVLILGMCGLLGCTSEPPVVETPVVIEEQKKEVKEELQLEPKEGQYAIAILRASCLSLKATKNIMEADKVSNTDAGAILKRYIKLGICGVYYPPKPGVLEKLEVSYIDYMGVMSQVWKIKDRDLWTIVAVENIQFREKPEEKEEPLDEKTINHSI
;
A
#
# COMPACT_ATOMS: atom_id res chain seq x y z
N MET A 1 -13.45 -43.24 21.97
CA MET A 1 -13.00 -44.26 21.01
C MET A 1 -11.64 -43.83 20.51
N ILE A 2 -10.65 -44.52 20.99
CA ILE A 2 -9.22 -44.28 20.81
C ILE A 2 -8.81 -45.11 19.62
N TYR A 3 -8.22 -44.51 18.57
CA TYR A 3 -7.43 -45.24 17.57
C TYR A 3 -5.99 -44.78 17.65
N LEU A 4 -5.23 -45.62 18.33
CA LEU A 4 -3.79 -45.66 18.38
C LEU A 4 -3.32 -46.50 17.19
N VAL A 5 -2.57 -45.95 16.25
CA VAL A 5 -1.87 -46.76 15.25
C VAL A 5 -0.35 -46.53 15.40
N LEU A 6 0.24 -47.53 16.05
CA LEU A 6 1.67 -47.81 16.08
C LEU A 6 2.09 -48.41 14.75
N ILE A 7 3.08 -47.84 14.06
CA ILE A 7 3.86 -48.53 13.05
C ILE A 7 5.32 -48.50 13.46
N LEU A 8 5.75 -49.62 13.97
CA LEU A 8 7.14 -50.05 14.15
C LEU A 8 7.65 -50.75 12.89
N GLY A 9 8.91 -50.55 12.63
CA GLY A 9 9.74 -51.48 11.85
C GLY A 9 10.23 -50.87 10.53
N MET A 10 11.43 -50.99 10.09
CA MET A 10 12.52 -51.89 10.38
C MET A 10 13.84 -51.27 9.89
N CYS A 11 14.88 -51.57 10.62
CA CYS A 11 16.28 -51.42 10.24
C CYS A 11 16.63 -52.16 8.94
N GLY A 12 17.43 -51.51 8.10
CA GLY A 12 18.17 -52.13 7.02
C GLY A 12 19.58 -51.58 6.96
N LEU A 13 20.48 -52.24 7.69
CA LEU A 13 21.93 -52.14 7.54
C LEU A 13 22.36 -52.81 6.24
N LEU A 14 23.28 -52.22 5.50
CA LEU A 14 24.30 -52.77 4.58
C LEU A 14 24.68 -51.62 3.65
N GLY A 15 25.88 -51.08 3.64
CA GLY A 15 27.18 -51.61 3.50
C GLY A 15 27.96 -50.68 2.58
N CYS A 16 29.03 -50.13 3.09
CA CYS A 16 30.31 -49.74 2.47
C CYS A 16 30.40 -49.57 0.96
N THR A 17 30.91 -48.44 0.51
CA THR A 17 32.29 -48.32 0.02
C THR A 17 32.57 -46.87 -0.38
N SER A 18 33.69 -46.43 0.07
CA SER A 18 34.38 -45.20 -0.20
C SER A 18 34.90 -45.06 -1.62
N GLU A 19 34.62 -43.93 -2.25
CA GLU A 19 35.57 -43.30 -3.18
C GLU A 19 35.25 -41.78 -3.15
N PRO A 20 36.25 -40.89 -2.98
CA PRO A 20 36.02 -39.48 -3.01
C PRO A 20 35.90 -38.99 -4.44
N PRO A 21 34.82 -38.33 -4.82
CA PRO A 21 34.79 -37.66 -6.11
C PRO A 21 35.58 -36.37 -6.04
N VAL A 22 36.35 -36.21 -7.07
CA VAL A 22 37.11 -35.06 -7.49
C VAL A 22 36.36 -33.75 -7.20
N VAL A 23 36.98 -32.86 -6.42
CA VAL A 23 36.52 -31.50 -6.19
C VAL A 23 36.67 -30.74 -7.51
N GLU A 24 35.65 -30.73 -8.33
CA GLU A 24 35.48 -29.67 -9.31
C GLU A 24 34.99 -28.42 -8.60
N THR A 25 35.86 -27.44 -8.48
CA THR A 25 35.54 -26.11 -8.02
C THR A 25 34.44 -25.51 -8.91
N PRO A 26 33.23 -25.21 -8.36
CA PRO A 26 32.28 -24.46 -9.14
C PRO A 26 32.83 -23.05 -9.32
N VAL A 27 33.02 -22.69 -10.60
CA VAL A 27 33.22 -21.30 -11.02
C VAL A 27 32.05 -20.49 -10.45
N VAL A 28 32.34 -19.72 -9.40
CA VAL A 28 31.40 -18.74 -8.87
C VAL A 28 31.25 -17.67 -9.93
N ILE A 29 30.21 -17.82 -10.75
CA ILE A 29 29.68 -16.71 -11.55
C ILE A 29 29.02 -15.79 -10.51
N GLU A 30 29.78 -14.82 -10.05
CA GLU A 30 29.26 -13.66 -9.33
C GLU A 30 28.37 -12.87 -10.30
N GLU A 31 27.14 -13.34 -10.47
CA GLU A 31 26.06 -12.51 -10.98
C GLU A 31 25.85 -11.38 -9.97
N GLN A 32 26.51 -10.26 -10.24
CA GLN A 32 26.23 -8.99 -9.58
C GLN A 32 24.77 -8.64 -9.89
N LYS A 33 23.86 -9.19 -9.08
CA LYS A 33 22.49 -8.75 -8.97
C LYS A 33 22.55 -7.33 -8.41
N LYS A 34 22.63 -6.37 -9.33
CA LYS A 34 22.48 -4.97 -9.04
C LYS A 34 21.05 -4.77 -8.55
N GLU A 35 20.85 -5.01 -7.26
CA GLU A 35 19.62 -4.64 -6.57
C GLU A 35 19.53 -3.12 -6.63
N VAL A 36 18.86 -2.63 -7.68
CA VAL A 36 18.34 -1.28 -7.69
C VAL A 36 17.31 -1.27 -6.58
N LYS A 37 17.72 -0.87 -5.39
CA LYS A 37 16.79 -0.46 -4.34
C LYS A 37 16.08 0.77 -4.88
N GLU A 38 14.94 0.54 -5.52
CA GLU A 38 14.00 1.60 -5.84
C GLU A 38 13.57 2.18 -4.51
N GLU A 39 14.11 3.36 -4.17
CA GLU A 39 13.79 4.06 -2.93
C GLU A 39 12.30 4.36 -2.96
N LEU A 40 11.53 3.68 -2.11
CA LEU A 40 10.09 3.79 -2.08
C LEU A 40 9.69 5.24 -1.82
N GLN A 41 9.15 5.92 -2.82
CA GLN A 41 8.68 7.29 -2.67
C GLN A 41 7.45 7.31 -1.77
N LEU A 42 7.55 7.96 -0.62
CA LEU A 42 6.49 8.02 0.38
C LEU A 42 5.61 9.26 0.26
N GLU A 43 6.13 10.32 -0.37
CA GLU A 43 5.44 11.60 -0.54
C GLU A 43 5.63 12.15 -1.95
N PRO A 44 4.69 12.96 -2.48
CA PRO A 44 4.86 13.59 -3.77
C PRO A 44 5.98 14.62 -3.73
N LYS A 45 6.81 14.64 -4.76
CA LYS A 45 7.83 15.68 -4.98
C LYS A 45 7.17 16.98 -5.44
N GLU A 46 7.93 18.07 -5.41
CA GLU A 46 7.47 19.33 -5.98
C GLU A 46 7.01 19.14 -7.44
N GLY A 47 5.87 19.70 -7.80
CA GLY A 47 5.26 19.51 -9.12
C GLY A 47 4.48 18.21 -9.29
N GLN A 48 4.46 17.32 -8.31
CA GLN A 48 3.70 16.06 -8.37
C GLN A 48 2.43 16.12 -7.51
N TYR A 49 1.52 15.19 -7.77
CA TYR A 49 0.38 14.87 -6.92
C TYR A 49 0.21 13.35 -6.80
N ALA A 50 -0.42 12.93 -5.71
CA ALA A 50 -0.66 11.52 -5.43
C ALA A 50 -2.09 11.12 -5.86
N ILE A 51 -2.22 9.94 -6.47
CA ILE A 51 -3.50 9.31 -6.83
C ILE A 51 -3.55 7.91 -6.24
N ALA A 52 -4.72 7.51 -5.76
CA ALA A 52 -4.96 6.13 -5.34
C ALA A 52 -6.37 5.67 -5.73
N ILE A 53 -6.57 4.35 -5.76
CA ILE A 53 -7.90 3.75 -5.89
C ILE A 53 -8.54 3.69 -4.50
N LEU A 54 -9.55 4.52 -4.31
CA LEU A 54 -10.27 4.64 -3.05
C LEU A 54 -11.28 3.50 -2.90
N ARG A 55 -11.22 2.80 -1.78
CA ARG A 55 -12.16 1.74 -1.38
C ARG A 55 -13.11 2.22 -0.29
N ALA A 56 -12.62 3.03 0.63
CA ALA A 56 -13.41 3.61 1.72
C ALA A 56 -12.88 5.00 2.07
N SER A 57 -13.74 5.83 2.66
CA SER A 57 -13.34 7.11 3.26
C SER A 57 -14.22 7.45 4.45
N CYS A 58 -13.72 8.30 5.33
CA CYS A 58 -14.40 8.75 6.53
C CYS A 58 -14.49 10.28 6.59
N LEU A 59 -15.55 10.79 7.21
CA LEU A 59 -15.81 12.22 7.38
C LEU A 59 -14.83 12.90 8.36
N SER A 60 -14.10 12.14 9.17
CA SER A 60 -13.19 12.73 10.13
C SER A 60 -11.87 11.98 10.22
N LEU A 61 -10.78 12.73 10.41
CA LEU A 61 -9.46 12.19 10.69
C LEU A 61 -9.45 11.28 11.94
N LYS A 62 -10.22 11.64 12.98
CA LYS A 62 -10.31 10.85 14.20
C LYS A 62 -10.87 9.45 13.94
N ALA A 63 -11.93 9.34 13.14
CA ALA A 63 -12.50 8.04 12.78
C ALA A 63 -11.50 7.20 11.98
N THR A 64 -10.79 7.82 11.04
CA THR A 64 -9.76 7.15 10.24
C THR A 64 -8.59 6.68 11.12
N LYS A 65 -8.12 7.51 12.06
CA LYS A 65 -7.06 7.12 13.01
C LYS A 65 -7.49 5.97 13.93
N ASN A 66 -8.74 5.91 14.35
CA ASN A 66 -9.23 4.77 15.14
C ASN A 66 -9.21 3.45 14.34
N ILE A 67 -9.52 3.50 13.04
CA ILE A 67 -9.40 2.32 12.16
C ILE A 67 -7.92 1.96 12.02
N MET A 68 -7.06 2.93 11.78
CA MET A 68 -5.61 2.74 11.66
C MET A 68 -5.01 2.09 12.91
N GLU A 69 -5.37 2.55 14.11
CA GLU A 69 -4.83 1.95 15.35
C GLU A 69 -5.26 0.49 15.52
N ALA A 70 -6.49 0.15 15.12
CA ALA A 70 -6.92 -1.24 15.11
C ALA A 70 -6.20 -2.06 14.03
N ASP A 71 -5.94 -1.47 12.86
CA ASP A 71 -5.27 -2.12 11.73
C ASP A 71 -3.82 -2.50 12.03
N LYS A 72 -3.14 -1.76 12.90
CA LYS A 72 -1.80 -2.11 13.40
C LYS A 72 -1.78 -3.42 14.20
N VAL A 73 -2.93 -3.82 14.74
CA VAL A 73 -3.05 -4.98 15.62
C VAL A 73 -3.76 -6.13 14.92
N SER A 74 -4.86 -5.85 14.19
CA SER A 74 -5.72 -6.87 13.61
C SER A 74 -6.62 -6.28 12.51
N ASN A 75 -6.59 -6.89 11.32
CA ASN A 75 -7.51 -6.54 10.24
C ASN A 75 -8.99 -6.80 10.62
N THR A 76 -9.24 -7.82 11.45
CA THR A 76 -10.59 -8.14 11.91
C THR A 76 -11.16 -6.99 12.75
N ASP A 77 -10.35 -6.42 13.64
CA ASP A 77 -10.77 -5.31 14.50
C ASP A 77 -10.96 -4.03 13.71
N ALA A 78 -10.02 -3.71 12.79
CA ALA A 78 -10.15 -2.60 11.85
C ALA A 78 -11.43 -2.71 11.02
N GLY A 79 -11.71 -3.89 10.48
CA GLY A 79 -12.93 -4.18 9.73
C GLY A 79 -14.21 -4.04 10.56
N ALA A 80 -14.19 -4.43 11.83
CA ALA A 80 -15.33 -4.28 12.76
C ALA A 80 -15.61 -2.79 13.04
N ILE A 81 -14.57 -1.99 13.31
CA ILE A 81 -14.68 -0.54 13.52
C ILE A 81 -15.19 0.14 12.25
N LEU A 82 -14.64 -0.19 11.08
CA LEU A 82 -15.10 0.37 9.81
C LEU A 82 -16.59 0.06 9.56
N LYS A 83 -17.03 -1.18 9.74
CA LYS A 83 -18.43 -1.57 9.61
C LYS A 83 -19.35 -0.78 10.55
N ARG A 84 -18.92 -0.55 11.80
CA ARG A 84 -19.64 0.28 12.75
C ARG A 84 -19.76 1.73 12.26
N TYR A 85 -18.67 2.30 11.77
CA TYR A 85 -18.66 3.68 11.29
C TYR A 85 -19.47 3.86 9.99
N ILE A 86 -19.53 2.84 9.13
CA ILE A 86 -20.43 2.85 7.97
C ILE A 86 -21.89 2.88 8.42
N LYS A 87 -22.29 2.06 9.38
CA LYS A 87 -23.66 2.06 9.93
C LYS A 87 -24.05 3.39 10.56
N LEU A 88 -23.08 4.13 11.11
CA LEU A 88 -23.27 5.46 11.70
C LEU A 88 -23.19 6.61 10.67
N GLY A 89 -22.95 6.32 9.41
CA GLY A 89 -22.76 7.34 8.36
C GLY A 89 -21.46 8.14 8.49
N ILE A 90 -20.52 7.72 9.35
CA ILE A 90 -19.23 8.40 9.56
C ILE A 90 -18.24 8.03 8.46
N CYS A 91 -18.29 6.79 7.96
CA CYS A 91 -17.48 6.32 6.85
C CYS A 91 -18.38 5.77 5.74
N GLY A 92 -17.86 5.79 4.50
CA GLY A 92 -18.49 5.20 3.33
C GLY A 92 -17.53 4.29 2.57
N VAL A 93 -18.07 3.34 1.82
CA VAL A 93 -17.32 2.51 0.89
C VAL A 93 -17.68 2.89 -0.54
N TYR A 94 -16.70 2.77 -1.43
CA TYR A 94 -16.90 2.99 -2.86
C TYR A 94 -17.09 1.63 -3.55
N TYR A 95 -18.23 1.48 -4.21
CA TYR A 95 -18.47 0.31 -5.04
C TYR A 95 -19.06 0.73 -6.39
N PRO A 96 -18.33 0.53 -7.50
CA PRO A 96 -16.95 0.04 -7.59
C PRO A 96 -15.94 1.03 -6.97
N PRO A 97 -14.74 0.56 -6.61
CA PRO A 97 -13.65 1.43 -6.19
C PRO A 97 -13.35 2.49 -7.26
N LYS A 98 -12.99 3.70 -6.85
CA LYS A 98 -12.79 4.83 -7.78
C LYS A 98 -11.47 5.55 -7.54
N PRO A 99 -10.87 6.13 -8.58
CA PRO A 99 -9.67 6.94 -8.40
C PRO A 99 -9.99 8.19 -7.59
N GLY A 100 -9.05 8.62 -6.77
CA GLY A 100 -9.12 9.87 -6.02
C GLY A 100 -7.75 10.50 -5.89
N VAL A 101 -7.71 11.81 -5.96
CA VAL A 101 -6.51 12.61 -5.75
C VAL A 101 -6.31 12.79 -4.25
N LEU A 102 -5.10 12.54 -3.80
CA LEU A 102 -4.70 12.66 -2.40
C LEU A 102 -4.02 14.04 -2.21
N GLU A 103 -4.49 14.81 -1.23
CA GLU A 103 -4.07 16.21 -1.04
C GLU A 103 -2.97 16.31 0.02
N LYS A 104 -3.21 15.71 1.18
CA LYS A 104 -2.35 15.84 2.36
C LYS A 104 -2.12 14.51 3.02
N LEU A 105 -0.85 14.13 3.16
CA LEU A 105 -0.45 13.02 4.01
C LEU A 105 -0.53 13.45 5.48
N GLU A 106 -1.15 12.64 6.31
CA GLU A 106 -1.24 12.87 7.74
C GLU A 106 -0.24 12.01 8.51
N VAL A 107 -0.18 10.71 8.18
CA VAL A 107 0.70 9.75 8.85
C VAL A 107 0.90 8.50 8.01
N SER A 108 2.11 7.93 8.10
CA SER A 108 2.44 6.59 7.59
C SER A 108 2.54 5.61 8.76
N TYR A 109 2.16 4.36 8.55
CA TYR A 109 2.23 3.29 9.55
C TYR A 109 2.42 1.94 8.88
N ILE A 110 2.81 0.94 9.67
CA ILE A 110 2.87 -0.46 9.24
C ILE A 110 1.66 -1.16 9.85
N ASP A 111 0.88 -1.85 9.01
CA ASP A 111 -0.26 -2.63 9.47
C ASP A 111 0.18 -3.96 10.11
N TYR A 112 -0.76 -4.73 10.62
CA TYR A 112 -0.50 -6.01 11.29
C TYR A 112 0.12 -7.07 10.35
N MET A 113 0.03 -6.91 9.03
CA MET A 113 0.63 -7.79 8.02
C MET A 113 2.03 -7.32 7.59
N GLY A 114 2.51 -6.20 8.11
CA GLY A 114 3.78 -5.61 7.73
C GLY A 114 3.71 -4.74 6.47
N VAL A 115 2.51 -4.43 5.97
CA VAL A 115 2.33 -3.55 4.82
C VAL A 115 2.38 -2.09 5.26
N MET A 116 3.18 -1.28 4.55
CA MET A 116 3.20 0.16 4.79
C MET A 116 1.94 0.80 4.22
N SER A 117 1.19 1.47 5.08
CA SER A 117 -0.04 2.17 4.76
C SER A 117 0.02 3.62 5.19
N GLN A 118 -0.78 4.46 4.55
CA GLN A 118 -0.81 5.90 4.78
C GLN A 118 -2.24 6.42 4.94
N VAL A 119 -2.40 7.40 5.84
CA VAL A 119 -3.65 8.14 6.01
C VAL A 119 -3.55 9.44 5.23
N TRP A 120 -4.48 9.65 4.32
CA TRP A 120 -4.52 10.81 3.43
C TRP A 120 -5.84 11.55 3.50
N LYS A 121 -5.77 12.88 3.36
CA LYS A 121 -6.92 13.72 3.02
C LYS A 121 -7.17 13.65 1.52
N ILE A 122 -8.43 13.47 1.12
CA ILE A 122 -8.83 13.45 -0.29
C ILE A 122 -9.02 14.90 -0.76
N LYS A 123 -8.42 15.24 -1.91
CA LYS A 123 -8.55 16.57 -2.55
C LYS A 123 -10.01 16.90 -2.84
N ASP A 124 -10.37 18.17 -2.69
CA ASP A 124 -11.70 18.74 -2.94
C ASP A 124 -12.84 18.11 -2.12
N ARG A 125 -12.48 17.36 -1.07
CA ARG A 125 -13.43 16.73 -0.14
C ARG A 125 -12.88 16.78 1.27
N ASP A 126 -13.75 16.99 2.24
CA ASP A 126 -13.37 16.88 3.64
C ASP A 126 -13.47 15.43 4.11
N LEU A 127 -12.77 14.55 3.41
CA LEU A 127 -12.77 13.10 3.62
C LEU A 127 -11.34 12.58 3.79
N TRP A 128 -11.21 11.55 4.61
CA TRP A 128 -9.96 10.88 4.92
C TRP A 128 -10.00 9.41 4.49
N THR A 129 -8.89 8.88 4.01
CA THR A 129 -8.77 7.49 3.56
C THR A 129 -7.47 6.86 4.05
N ILE A 130 -7.45 5.53 4.09
CA ILE A 130 -6.25 4.72 4.30
C ILE A 130 -5.91 4.04 2.98
N VAL A 131 -4.65 4.11 2.57
CA VAL A 131 -4.15 3.52 1.33
C VAL A 131 -2.81 2.85 1.60
N ALA A 132 -2.63 1.62 1.12
CA ALA A 132 -1.32 0.98 1.10
C ALA A 132 -0.39 1.72 0.13
N VAL A 133 0.85 1.95 0.52
CA VAL A 133 1.81 2.77 -0.25
C VAL A 133 2.01 2.23 -1.66
N GLU A 134 2.01 0.92 -1.84
CA GLU A 134 2.10 0.24 -3.14
C GLU A 134 0.96 0.58 -4.12
N ASN A 135 -0.18 1.06 -3.60
CA ASN A 135 -1.35 1.46 -4.38
C ASN A 135 -1.40 2.97 -4.66
N ILE A 136 -0.39 3.73 -4.28
CA ILE A 136 -0.27 5.16 -4.52
C ILE A 136 0.58 5.38 -5.78
N GLN A 137 0.08 6.20 -6.70
CA GLN A 137 0.78 6.64 -7.88
C GLN A 137 1.08 8.13 -7.77
N PHE A 138 2.32 8.52 -8.02
CA PHE A 138 2.71 9.92 -8.12
C PHE A 138 2.73 10.34 -9.58
N ARG A 139 2.05 11.45 -9.91
CA ARG A 139 1.96 11.99 -11.27
C ARG A 139 2.34 13.46 -11.28
N GLU A 140 2.91 13.91 -12.37
CA GLU A 140 3.20 15.32 -12.59
C GLU A 140 1.91 16.12 -12.74
N LYS A 141 1.90 17.32 -12.18
CA LYS A 141 0.77 18.24 -12.38
C LYS A 141 0.77 18.65 -13.85
N PRO A 142 -0.40 18.67 -14.52
CA PRO A 142 -0.49 19.25 -15.85
C PRO A 142 0.08 20.67 -15.79
N GLU A 143 0.95 21.02 -16.75
CA GLU A 143 1.38 22.41 -16.90
C GLU A 143 0.11 23.25 -17.11
N GLU A 144 -0.14 24.15 -16.18
CA GLU A 144 -1.19 25.16 -16.33
C GLU A 144 -0.77 26.07 -17.47
N LYS A 145 -1.24 25.77 -18.69
CA LYS A 145 -1.07 26.68 -19.81
C LYS A 145 -1.77 27.98 -19.42
N GLU A 146 -0.97 28.97 -19.05
CA GLU A 146 -1.47 30.34 -18.96
C GLU A 146 -2.12 30.66 -20.32
N GLU A 147 -3.44 30.65 -20.40
CA GLU A 147 -4.13 31.22 -21.55
C GLU A 147 -3.71 32.68 -21.62
N PRO A 148 -3.11 33.13 -22.75
CA PRO A 148 -2.75 34.52 -22.88
C PRO A 148 -4.04 35.32 -22.72
N LEU A 149 -4.05 36.19 -21.72
CA LEU A 149 -5.11 37.18 -21.53
C LEU A 149 -5.27 37.94 -22.83
N ASP A 150 -6.34 37.67 -23.56
CA ASP A 150 -6.71 38.41 -24.76
C ASP A 150 -6.97 39.86 -24.36
N GLU A 151 -5.97 40.72 -24.65
CA GLU A 151 -5.93 42.16 -24.40
C GLU A 151 -6.97 42.95 -25.26
N LYS A 152 -8.00 42.27 -25.82
CA LYS A 152 -8.94 42.84 -26.78
C LYS A 152 -10.26 43.31 -26.23
N THR A 153 -10.48 43.38 -24.93
CA THR A 153 -11.78 43.83 -24.38
C THR A 153 -11.73 45.18 -23.64
N ILE A 154 -10.71 46.01 -23.93
CA ILE A 154 -10.71 47.40 -23.45
C ILE A 154 -10.69 48.35 -24.68
N ASN A 155 -11.79 48.44 -25.37
CA ASN A 155 -12.14 49.61 -26.15
C ASN A 155 -13.57 49.45 -26.66
N HIS A 156 -14.52 50.00 -25.89
CA HIS A 156 -15.71 50.74 -26.42
C HIS A 156 -16.63 51.08 -25.23
N SER A 157 -16.41 52.27 -24.71
CA SER A 157 -17.53 53.10 -24.21
C SER A 157 -17.02 54.49 -24.01
N ILE A 158 -17.15 55.33 -25.01
CA ILE A 158 -17.31 56.75 -24.91
C ILE A 158 -18.70 57.10 -25.43
#